data_ea165f68068954b8a39b866e07cbf1a6
#
_entry.id   ea165f68068954b8a39b866e07cbf1a6
#
_cell.length_a   1.000
_cell.length_b   1.000
_cell.length_c   1.000
_cell.angle_alpha   90.00
_cell.angle_beta   90.00
_cell.angle_gamma   90.00
#
_symmetry.space_group_name_H-M   'P 1'
#
loop_
_entity.id
_entity.type
_entity.pdbx_description
1 polymer ?
#
loop_
_entity_poly.entity_id
_entity_poly.type
_entity_poly.pdbx_seq_one_letter_code
_entity_poly.pdbx_strand_id
1 'polypeptide(L)'
;MARARKITSAAERRVRTDLAACYRLVAHFRMTDLIYTHISARLPGCEPRFLINAYGLLFEEITASSLVTVTQDGRIVDDPTGIGINPAGFVIHSAIHRARHDVGCVIHTHTAAGLAVAAQKRGLLPLSQHAMRFTGCLAYHDYEGVALDLDEQERLVRDLGRRDAMILRNHGLLTCGATTADAFDRMYYLDRACQAQVGAMGGGAVLSIPPPAVARKVARQFARPDRISTGKAWTALLRLLDRIDPSYKS
;
A
#
# COMPACT_ATOMS: atom_id res chain seq x y z
N MET A 1 -8.00 -14.86 -27.75
CA MET A 1 -7.88 -13.39 -27.58
C MET A 1 -8.94 -12.93 -26.59
N ALA A 2 -8.56 -12.52 -25.38
CA ALA A 2 -9.49 -12.00 -24.38
C ALA A 2 -10.06 -10.66 -24.89
N ARG A 3 -11.37 -10.52 -24.83
CA ARG A 3 -12.09 -9.33 -25.29
C ARG A 3 -11.87 -8.24 -24.24
N ALA A 4 -11.07 -7.21 -24.55
CA ALA A 4 -10.87 -6.08 -23.67
C ALA A 4 -12.22 -5.51 -23.21
N ARG A 5 -12.48 -5.50 -21.90
CA ARG A 5 -13.69 -4.90 -21.30
C ARG A 5 -13.67 -3.41 -21.59
N LYS A 6 -14.78 -2.90 -22.12
CA LYS A 6 -14.97 -1.47 -22.31
C LYS A 6 -15.06 -0.80 -20.94
N ILE A 7 -14.07 0.01 -20.55
CA ILE A 7 -14.09 0.82 -19.32
C ILE A 7 -15.34 1.68 -19.36
N THR A 8 -16.24 1.49 -18.40
CA THR A 8 -17.62 1.97 -18.49
C THR A 8 -17.82 3.39 -17.98
N SER A 9 -16.92 3.95 -17.18
CA SER A 9 -17.05 5.31 -16.65
C SER A 9 -15.73 6.06 -16.54
N ALA A 10 -15.77 7.39 -16.56
CA ALA A 10 -14.60 8.25 -16.30
C ALA A 10 -14.01 8.02 -14.90
N ALA A 11 -14.85 7.74 -13.90
CA ALA A 11 -14.44 7.45 -12.54
C ALA A 11 -13.66 6.12 -12.46
N GLU A 12 -14.14 5.05 -13.10
CA GLU A 12 -13.41 3.78 -13.17
C GLU A 12 -12.08 3.95 -13.88
N ARG A 13 -12.04 4.66 -15.02
CA ARG A 13 -10.80 4.94 -15.75
C ARG A 13 -9.77 5.62 -14.87
N ARG A 14 -10.18 6.62 -14.10
CA ARG A 14 -9.29 7.32 -13.17
C ARG A 14 -8.70 6.37 -12.12
N VAL A 15 -9.53 5.54 -11.49
CA VAL A 15 -9.04 4.56 -10.49
C VAL A 15 -8.05 3.58 -11.09
N ARG A 16 -8.32 3.07 -12.31
CA ARG A 16 -7.40 2.17 -13.03
C ARG A 16 -6.06 2.86 -13.32
N THR A 17 -6.10 4.08 -13.85
CA THR A 17 -4.90 4.86 -14.16
C THR A 17 -4.10 5.18 -12.90
N ASP A 18 -4.75 5.63 -11.83
CA ASP A 18 -4.08 5.94 -10.57
C ASP A 18 -3.47 4.70 -9.93
N LEU A 19 -4.15 3.53 -10.00
CA LEU A 19 -3.63 2.28 -9.48
C LEU A 19 -2.43 1.77 -10.29
N ALA A 20 -2.49 1.81 -11.62
CA ALA A 20 -1.36 1.45 -12.48
C ALA A 20 -0.16 2.38 -12.24
N ALA A 21 -0.40 3.69 -12.10
CA ALA A 21 0.63 4.64 -11.71
C ALA A 21 1.27 4.28 -10.36
N CYS A 22 0.48 3.85 -9.38
CA CYS A 22 0.98 3.43 -8.08
C CYS A 22 1.93 2.22 -8.19
N TYR A 23 1.58 1.20 -8.97
CA TYR A 23 2.46 0.07 -9.26
C TYR A 23 3.80 0.52 -9.85
N ARG A 24 3.76 1.37 -10.89
CA ARG A 24 4.97 1.92 -11.52
C ARG A 24 5.82 2.75 -10.55
N LEU A 25 5.20 3.53 -9.66
CA LEU A 25 5.91 4.30 -8.64
C LEU A 25 6.54 3.40 -7.58
N VAL A 26 5.86 2.36 -7.13
CA VAL A 26 6.42 1.37 -6.21
C VAL A 26 7.64 0.71 -6.82
N ALA A 27 7.60 0.37 -8.11
CA ALA A 27 8.75 -0.14 -8.85
C ALA A 27 9.87 0.91 -8.99
N HIS A 28 9.53 2.12 -9.40
CA HIS A 28 10.49 3.23 -9.55
C HIS A 28 11.26 3.51 -8.26
N PHE A 29 10.60 3.43 -7.12
CA PHE A 29 11.23 3.63 -5.80
C PHE A 29 11.82 2.36 -5.20
N ARG A 30 11.90 1.26 -5.96
CA ARG A 30 12.50 -0.03 -5.57
C ARG A 30 11.85 -0.62 -4.33
N MET A 31 10.52 -0.60 -4.28
CA MET A 31 9.73 -1.16 -3.19
C MET A 31 9.03 -2.48 -3.60
N THR A 32 9.46 -3.10 -4.71
CA THR A 32 8.92 -4.36 -5.24
C THR A 32 9.59 -5.57 -4.62
N ASP A 33 8.96 -6.73 -4.78
CA ASP A 33 9.48 -8.05 -4.45
C ASP A 33 9.11 -9.01 -5.61
N LEU A 34 9.82 -8.88 -6.74
CA LEU A 34 9.53 -9.58 -8.00
C LEU A 34 8.04 -9.44 -8.38
N ILE A 35 7.33 -10.59 -8.51
CA ILE A 35 5.89 -10.65 -8.80
C ILE A 35 5.02 -10.69 -7.53
N TYR A 36 5.67 -10.76 -6.36
CA TYR A 36 4.98 -10.79 -5.08
C TYR A 36 4.59 -9.39 -4.63
N THR A 37 3.80 -9.33 -3.54
CA THR A 37 3.14 -8.11 -3.07
C THR A 37 2.03 -7.63 -4.03
N HIS A 38 1.23 -6.70 -3.58
CA HIS A 38 0.03 -6.32 -4.31
C HIS A 38 -0.49 -4.97 -3.84
N ILE A 39 -1.18 -4.31 -4.74
CA ILE A 39 -1.87 -3.05 -4.47
C ILE A 39 -3.29 -3.21 -5.00
N SER A 40 -4.28 -2.80 -4.22
CA SER A 40 -5.67 -2.83 -4.66
C SER A 40 -6.35 -1.48 -4.52
N ALA A 41 -7.32 -1.22 -5.39
CA ALA A 41 -8.13 -0.01 -5.33
C ALA A 41 -9.60 -0.34 -5.54
N ARG A 42 -10.46 0.18 -4.64
CA ARG A 42 -11.91 0.04 -4.72
C ARG A 42 -12.45 0.72 -5.98
N LEU A 43 -13.31 0.02 -6.70
CA LEU A 43 -14.04 0.60 -7.81
C LEU A 43 -15.26 1.39 -7.32
N PRO A 44 -15.57 2.53 -7.96
CA PRO A 44 -16.81 3.24 -7.70
C PRO A 44 -18.01 2.44 -8.22
N GLY A 45 -19.14 2.52 -7.54
CA GLY A 45 -20.40 1.86 -7.92
C GLY A 45 -21.11 1.18 -6.76
N CYS A 46 -22.27 0.59 -7.06
CA CYS A 46 -23.12 -0.05 -6.04
C CYS A 46 -22.61 -1.43 -5.62
N GLU A 47 -21.88 -2.14 -6.50
CA GLU A 47 -21.35 -3.45 -6.18
C GLU A 47 -19.94 -3.32 -5.60
N PRO A 48 -19.65 -3.99 -4.46
CA PRO A 48 -18.36 -3.92 -3.81
C PRO A 48 -17.30 -4.72 -4.60
N ARG A 49 -16.56 -4.02 -5.46
CA ARG A 49 -15.48 -4.57 -6.28
C ARG A 49 -14.20 -3.77 -6.06
N PHE A 50 -13.05 -4.40 -6.30
CA PHE A 50 -11.78 -3.72 -6.33
C PHE A 50 -10.88 -4.26 -7.47
N LEU A 51 -9.90 -3.45 -7.83
CA LEU A 51 -8.85 -3.78 -8.79
C LEU A 51 -7.64 -4.30 -8.05
N ILE A 52 -6.94 -5.26 -8.67
CA ILE A 52 -5.66 -5.78 -8.21
C ILE A 52 -4.81 -6.18 -9.44
N ASN A 53 -3.50 -6.37 -9.28
CA ASN A 53 -2.63 -6.82 -10.37
C ASN A 53 -2.89 -8.28 -10.77
N ALA A 54 -2.65 -8.59 -12.03
CA ALA A 54 -2.51 -9.96 -12.49
C ALA A 54 -1.25 -10.60 -11.87
N TYR A 55 -1.38 -11.81 -11.32
CA TYR A 55 -0.28 -12.50 -10.62
C TYR A 55 0.70 -13.13 -11.60
N GLY A 56 1.85 -12.53 -11.76
CA GLY A 56 2.89 -12.94 -12.69
C GLY A 56 3.45 -11.80 -13.52
N LEU A 57 2.77 -10.63 -13.50
CA LEU A 57 3.33 -9.41 -14.06
C LEU A 57 4.20 -8.69 -13.04
N LEU A 58 5.36 -8.20 -13.48
CA LEU A 58 6.15 -7.26 -12.71
C LEU A 58 5.39 -5.93 -12.58
N PHE A 59 5.67 -5.17 -11.52
CA PHE A 59 4.99 -3.89 -11.31
C PHE A 59 5.26 -2.87 -12.42
N GLU A 60 6.39 -3.00 -13.10
CA GLU A 60 6.77 -2.23 -14.30
C GLU A 60 5.91 -2.57 -15.53
N GLU A 61 5.23 -3.70 -15.55
CA GLU A 61 4.40 -4.13 -16.68
C GLU A 61 2.92 -3.75 -16.50
N ILE A 62 2.51 -3.35 -15.28
CA ILE A 62 1.12 -3.05 -14.98
C ILE A 62 0.66 -1.80 -15.72
N THR A 63 -0.49 -1.93 -16.39
CA THR A 63 -1.21 -0.85 -17.07
C THR A 63 -2.65 -0.76 -16.57
N ALA A 64 -3.35 0.31 -16.88
CA ALA A 64 -4.75 0.47 -16.50
C ALA A 64 -5.64 -0.64 -17.07
N SER A 65 -5.30 -1.16 -18.26
CA SER A 65 -6.03 -2.24 -18.93
C SER A 65 -5.66 -3.63 -18.43
N SER A 66 -4.46 -3.83 -17.82
CA SER A 66 -4.02 -5.15 -17.32
C SER A 66 -4.59 -5.49 -15.94
N LEU A 67 -5.24 -4.55 -15.25
CA LEU A 67 -5.76 -4.74 -13.91
C LEU A 67 -6.98 -5.66 -13.88
N VAL A 68 -6.93 -6.64 -12.97
CA VAL A 68 -8.00 -7.61 -12.74
C VAL A 68 -9.07 -7.02 -11.83
N THR A 69 -10.33 -7.22 -12.16
CA THR A 69 -11.48 -6.82 -11.34
C THR A 69 -11.98 -8.02 -10.54
N VAL A 70 -12.06 -7.87 -9.22
CA VAL A 70 -12.54 -8.92 -8.32
C VAL A 70 -13.65 -8.41 -7.40
N THR A 71 -14.54 -9.31 -6.98
CA THR A 71 -15.51 -9.07 -5.92
C THR A 71 -14.88 -9.29 -4.55
N GLN A 72 -15.54 -8.86 -3.48
CA GLN A 72 -15.02 -9.07 -2.11
C GLN A 72 -15.06 -10.53 -1.65
N ASP A 73 -15.80 -11.40 -2.34
CA ASP A 73 -15.86 -12.85 -2.11
C ASP A 73 -14.88 -13.65 -2.98
N GLY A 74 -14.05 -12.98 -3.79
CA GLY A 74 -12.97 -13.59 -4.54
C GLY A 74 -13.30 -14.00 -5.98
N ARG A 75 -14.52 -13.74 -6.45
CA ARG A 75 -14.87 -14.02 -7.83
C ARG A 75 -14.20 -13.03 -8.77
N ILE A 76 -13.45 -13.52 -9.74
CA ILE A 76 -12.91 -12.71 -10.83
C ILE A 76 -14.06 -12.30 -11.73
N VAL A 77 -14.28 -10.98 -11.86
CA VAL A 77 -15.31 -10.39 -12.72
C VAL A 77 -14.76 -10.12 -14.11
N ASP A 78 -13.49 -9.69 -14.17
CA ASP A 78 -12.81 -9.36 -15.41
C ASP A 78 -11.30 -9.55 -15.23
N ASP A 79 -10.71 -10.37 -16.08
CA ASP A 79 -9.25 -10.60 -16.14
C ASP A 79 -8.79 -10.46 -17.59
N PRO A 80 -8.30 -9.27 -17.97
CA PRO A 80 -7.84 -9.02 -19.33
C PRO A 80 -6.61 -9.85 -19.72
N THR A 81 -5.87 -10.33 -18.73
CA THR A 81 -4.61 -11.07 -18.94
C THR A 81 -4.81 -12.58 -19.02
N GLY A 82 -5.87 -13.10 -18.39
CA GLY A 82 -6.10 -14.55 -18.24
C GLY A 82 -5.12 -15.24 -17.26
N ILE A 83 -4.34 -14.46 -16.47
CA ILE A 83 -3.31 -14.99 -15.55
C ILE A 83 -3.91 -15.29 -14.16
N GLY A 84 -4.93 -14.54 -13.74
CA GLY A 84 -5.50 -14.64 -12.40
C GLY A 84 -4.83 -13.71 -11.38
N ILE A 85 -5.16 -13.92 -10.11
CA ILE A 85 -4.67 -13.11 -8.98
C ILE A 85 -3.93 -13.97 -7.96
N ASN A 86 -3.12 -13.32 -7.10
CA ASN A 86 -2.49 -13.99 -5.96
C ASN A 86 -3.52 -14.26 -4.86
N PRO A 87 -3.79 -15.53 -4.47
CA PRO A 87 -4.76 -15.85 -3.42
C PRO A 87 -4.41 -15.22 -2.06
N ALA A 88 -3.14 -15.23 -1.65
CA ALA A 88 -2.71 -14.62 -0.38
C ALA A 88 -2.95 -13.11 -0.36
N GLY A 89 -2.67 -12.44 -1.48
CA GLY A 89 -2.96 -11.02 -1.63
C GLY A 89 -4.45 -10.71 -1.55
N PHE A 90 -5.28 -11.56 -2.13
CA PHE A 90 -6.72 -11.42 -2.04
C PHE A 90 -7.22 -11.49 -0.60
N VAL A 91 -6.72 -12.43 0.22
CA VAL A 91 -7.14 -12.62 1.62
C VAL A 91 -6.97 -11.32 2.43
N ILE A 92 -5.79 -10.71 2.41
CA ILE A 92 -5.50 -9.48 3.15
C ILE A 92 -6.35 -8.31 2.64
N HIS A 93 -6.37 -8.09 1.31
CA HIS A 93 -7.01 -6.91 0.73
C HIS A 93 -8.53 -6.97 0.81
N SER A 94 -9.12 -8.14 0.57
CA SER A 94 -10.59 -8.32 0.69
C SER A 94 -11.09 -8.09 2.11
N ALA A 95 -10.34 -8.54 3.13
CA ALA A 95 -10.66 -8.31 4.53
C ALA A 95 -10.74 -6.80 4.85
N ILE A 96 -9.73 -6.04 4.43
CA ILE A 96 -9.69 -4.59 4.67
C ILE A 96 -10.79 -3.88 3.88
N HIS A 97 -10.96 -4.18 2.59
CA HIS A 97 -12.01 -3.56 1.78
C HIS A 97 -13.42 -3.89 2.28
N ARG A 98 -13.63 -5.06 2.90
CA ARG A 98 -14.91 -5.43 3.49
C ARG A 98 -15.18 -4.66 4.78
N ALA A 99 -14.18 -4.52 5.65
CA ALA A 99 -14.34 -3.93 6.97
C ALA A 99 -14.25 -2.38 6.98
N ARG A 100 -13.53 -1.79 6.01
CA ARG A 100 -13.19 -0.37 5.95
C ARG A 100 -13.74 0.27 4.69
N HIS A 101 -14.99 0.75 4.72
CA HIS A 101 -15.63 1.44 3.59
C HIS A 101 -14.99 2.80 3.26
N ASP A 102 -14.27 3.40 4.20
CA ASP A 102 -13.51 4.63 4.04
C ASP A 102 -12.16 4.41 3.31
N VAL A 103 -11.73 3.15 3.16
CA VAL A 103 -10.50 2.80 2.45
C VAL A 103 -10.78 2.58 0.97
N GLY A 104 -10.17 3.41 0.13
CA GLY A 104 -10.21 3.30 -1.33
C GLY A 104 -9.03 2.53 -1.92
N CYS A 105 -7.86 2.52 -1.24
CA CYS A 105 -6.65 1.83 -1.71
C CYS A 105 -5.90 1.16 -0.55
N VAL A 106 -5.37 -0.03 -0.82
CA VAL A 106 -4.50 -0.79 0.10
C VAL A 106 -3.22 -1.14 -0.63
N ILE A 107 -2.07 -0.92 0.02
CA ILE A 107 -0.73 -1.25 -0.48
C ILE A 107 -0.04 -2.17 0.51
N HIS A 108 0.54 -3.25 0.02
CA HIS A 108 1.38 -4.17 0.78
C HIS A 108 2.73 -4.34 0.07
N THR A 109 3.84 -4.26 0.83
CA THR A 109 5.20 -4.38 0.29
C THR A 109 6.12 -5.19 1.22
N HIS A 110 7.12 -5.83 0.63
CA HIS A 110 8.19 -6.59 1.31
C HIS A 110 9.55 -5.89 1.16
N THR A 111 9.63 -4.58 1.36
CA THR A 111 10.92 -3.89 1.23
C THR A 111 11.92 -4.41 2.26
N ALA A 112 13.21 -4.48 1.90
CA ALA A 112 14.25 -5.00 2.80
C ALA A 112 14.28 -4.25 4.15
N ALA A 113 14.13 -2.91 4.12
CA ALA A 113 14.08 -2.11 5.34
C ALA A 113 12.79 -2.34 6.13
N GLY A 114 11.65 -2.52 5.43
CA GLY A 114 10.37 -2.87 6.03
C GLY A 114 10.43 -4.21 6.75
N LEU A 115 10.96 -5.25 6.09
CA LEU A 115 11.20 -6.58 6.66
C LEU A 115 12.11 -6.50 7.89
N ALA A 116 13.22 -5.75 7.79
CA ALA A 116 14.16 -5.60 8.89
C ALA A 116 13.52 -4.95 10.13
N VAL A 117 12.67 -3.92 9.95
CA VAL A 117 11.96 -3.29 11.07
C VAL A 117 10.80 -4.16 11.56
N ALA A 118 10.12 -4.89 10.67
CA ALA A 118 9.08 -5.86 11.04
C ALA A 118 9.59 -6.98 11.95
N ALA A 119 10.87 -7.38 11.79
CA ALA A 119 11.53 -8.36 12.64
C ALA A 119 12.04 -7.80 13.98
N GLN A 120 12.02 -6.49 14.18
CA GLN A 120 12.49 -5.87 15.42
C GLN A 120 11.39 -5.86 16.48
N LYS A 121 11.66 -6.38 17.68
CA LYS A 121 10.71 -6.43 18.80
C LYS A 121 10.08 -5.06 19.12
N ARG A 122 10.86 -3.99 19.05
CA ARG A 122 10.38 -2.62 19.30
C ARG A 122 9.62 -2.00 18.12
N GLY A 123 9.72 -2.60 16.92
CA GLY A 123 9.14 -2.07 15.70
C GLY A 123 9.74 -0.73 15.29
N LEU A 124 8.93 0.14 14.67
CA LEU A 124 9.37 1.45 14.20
C LEU A 124 9.60 2.41 15.37
N LEU A 125 10.82 2.96 15.45
CA LEU A 125 11.23 3.94 16.45
C LEU A 125 11.05 5.37 15.90
N PRO A 126 10.74 6.37 16.74
CA PRO A 126 10.54 7.74 16.29
C PRO A 126 11.88 8.47 16.05
N LEU A 127 12.79 7.88 15.26
CA LEU A 127 14.15 8.35 15.01
C LEU A 127 14.21 9.51 14.02
N SER A 128 13.20 9.67 13.18
CA SER A 128 13.19 10.67 12.10
C SER A 128 11.84 11.37 12.03
N GLN A 129 11.81 12.53 11.38
CA GLN A 129 10.54 13.21 11.09
C GLN A 129 9.55 12.29 10.33
N HIS A 130 10.06 11.44 9.43
CA HIS A 130 9.24 10.47 8.71
C HIS A 130 8.65 9.41 9.66
N ALA A 131 9.44 8.85 10.57
CA ALA A 131 8.96 7.89 11.56
C ALA A 131 7.98 8.52 12.54
N MET A 132 8.21 9.75 12.96
CA MET A 132 7.33 10.47 13.88
C MET A 132 5.93 10.74 13.31
N ARG A 133 5.74 10.72 11.97
CA ARG A 133 4.40 10.78 11.33
C ARG A 133 3.49 9.65 11.82
N PHE A 134 4.07 8.49 12.12
CA PHE A 134 3.37 7.27 12.50
C PHE A 134 3.21 7.11 14.03
N THR A 135 3.64 8.06 14.82
CA THR A 135 3.53 8.00 16.29
C THR A 135 2.06 7.97 16.74
N GLY A 136 1.65 6.84 17.33
CA GLY A 136 0.28 6.62 17.83
C GLY A 136 -0.74 6.21 16.76
N CYS A 137 -0.36 6.13 15.47
CA CYS A 137 -1.25 5.73 14.38
C CYS A 137 -0.73 4.55 13.54
N LEU A 138 0.33 3.87 14.00
CA LEU A 138 0.85 2.65 13.41
C LEU A 138 0.27 1.42 14.12
N ALA A 139 -0.25 0.48 13.37
CA ALA A 139 -0.69 -0.83 13.86
C ALA A 139 0.42 -1.86 13.72
N TYR A 140 0.27 -2.96 14.45
CA TYR A 140 1.11 -4.16 14.32
C TYR A 140 0.20 -5.38 14.29
N HIS A 141 0.55 -6.36 13.47
CA HIS A 141 -0.09 -7.66 13.43
C HIS A 141 1.00 -8.73 13.51
N ASP A 142 0.81 -9.70 14.40
CA ASP A 142 1.78 -10.76 14.60
C ASP A 142 1.74 -11.74 13.43
N TYR A 143 2.89 -12.40 13.16
CA TYR A 143 3.02 -13.33 12.05
C TYR A 143 2.34 -14.67 12.37
N GLU A 144 1.38 -15.06 11.55
CA GLU A 144 0.62 -16.30 11.72
C GLU A 144 0.90 -17.32 10.59
N GLY A 145 1.79 -16.99 9.65
CA GLY A 145 2.13 -17.82 8.49
C GLY A 145 1.86 -17.10 7.18
N VAL A 146 1.79 -17.86 6.08
CA VAL A 146 1.36 -17.30 4.80
C VAL A 146 -0.14 -17.05 4.87
N ALA A 147 -0.59 -15.81 4.57
CA ALA A 147 -1.96 -15.33 4.73
C ALA A 147 -2.94 -16.06 3.76
N LEU A 148 -3.23 -17.31 4.05
CA LEU A 148 -4.21 -18.15 3.35
C LEU A 148 -5.41 -18.49 4.22
N ASP A 149 -5.30 -18.25 5.54
CA ASP A 149 -6.33 -18.56 6.51
C ASP A 149 -7.37 -17.44 6.61
N LEU A 150 -8.63 -17.78 6.44
CA LEU A 150 -9.74 -16.82 6.53
C LEU A 150 -9.92 -16.28 7.96
N ASP A 151 -9.57 -17.06 8.98
CA ASP A 151 -9.66 -16.62 10.38
C ASP A 151 -8.64 -15.53 10.71
N GLU A 152 -7.51 -15.48 10.00
CA GLU A 152 -6.53 -14.40 10.10
C GLU A 152 -7.13 -13.04 9.68
N GLN A 153 -8.07 -13.05 8.73
CA GLN A 153 -8.72 -11.81 8.25
C GLN A 153 -9.34 -11.00 9.40
N GLU A 154 -10.04 -11.65 10.31
CA GLU A 154 -10.70 -10.97 11.43
C GLU A 154 -9.67 -10.36 12.40
N ARG A 155 -8.59 -11.09 12.67
CA ARG A 155 -7.52 -10.64 13.56
C ARG A 155 -6.76 -9.46 12.95
N LEU A 156 -6.41 -9.55 11.65
CA LEU A 156 -5.75 -8.48 10.90
C LEU A 156 -6.59 -7.19 10.89
N VAL A 157 -7.89 -7.30 10.61
CA VAL A 157 -8.80 -6.16 10.61
C VAL A 157 -8.94 -5.56 12.00
N ARG A 158 -9.07 -6.38 13.05
CA ARG A 158 -9.12 -5.95 14.44
C ARG A 158 -7.85 -5.18 14.83
N ASP A 159 -6.68 -5.70 14.47
CA ASP A 159 -5.38 -5.11 14.82
C ASP A 159 -5.12 -3.81 14.03
N LEU A 160 -5.53 -3.74 12.77
CA LEU A 160 -5.51 -2.51 11.98
C LEU A 160 -6.44 -1.46 12.60
N GLY A 161 -7.66 -1.86 12.98
CA GLY A 161 -8.68 -0.96 13.51
C GLY A 161 -8.95 0.21 12.56
N ARG A 162 -8.90 1.43 13.09
CA ARG A 162 -9.08 2.67 12.31
C ARG A 162 -7.76 3.28 11.80
N ARG A 163 -6.65 2.59 11.95
CA ARG A 163 -5.34 3.07 11.47
C ARG A 163 -5.18 2.84 9.98
N ASP A 164 -4.31 3.64 9.37
CA ASP A 164 -4.04 3.58 7.94
C ASP A 164 -2.62 3.08 7.61
N ALA A 165 -1.89 2.62 8.63
CA ALA A 165 -0.58 2.00 8.45
C ALA A 165 -0.39 0.87 9.46
N MET A 166 0.22 -0.22 9.01
CA MET A 166 0.48 -1.41 9.80
C MET A 166 1.84 -2.00 9.43
N ILE A 167 2.55 -2.50 10.42
CA ILE A 167 3.68 -3.41 10.23
C ILE A 167 3.17 -4.82 10.52
N LEU A 168 3.25 -5.67 9.50
CA LEU A 168 3.05 -7.10 9.63
C LEU A 168 4.36 -7.69 10.16
N ARG A 169 4.36 -8.19 11.40
CA ARG A 169 5.55 -8.74 12.05
C ARG A 169 6.19 -9.84 11.20
N ASN A 170 7.52 -9.78 11.02
CA ASN A 170 8.29 -10.74 10.22
C ASN A 170 7.81 -10.93 8.76
N HIS A 171 6.97 -10.01 8.23
CA HIS A 171 6.33 -10.17 6.94
C HIS A 171 6.47 -8.94 6.04
N GLY A 172 6.16 -7.73 6.52
CA GLY A 172 6.25 -6.54 5.66
C GLY A 172 5.45 -5.34 6.14
N LEU A 173 5.17 -4.44 5.20
CA LEU A 173 4.46 -3.20 5.44
C LEU A 173 3.09 -3.20 4.75
N LEU A 174 2.10 -2.59 5.38
CA LEU A 174 0.78 -2.38 4.82
C LEU A 174 0.32 -0.94 5.08
N THR A 175 -0.24 -0.30 4.06
CA THR A 175 -0.87 1.02 4.21
C THR A 175 -2.21 1.09 3.49
N CYS A 176 -3.09 1.92 4.04
CA CYS A 176 -4.42 2.21 3.53
C CYS A 176 -4.54 3.70 3.22
N GLY A 177 -5.47 4.04 2.33
CA GLY A 177 -5.81 5.42 2.05
C GLY A 177 -7.20 5.55 1.45
N ALA A 178 -7.84 6.71 1.61
CA ALA A 178 -9.08 7.02 0.94
C ALA A 178 -8.89 7.07 -0.59
N THR A 179 -7.70 7.45 -1.03
CA THR A 179 -7.26 7.46 -2.43
C THR A 179 -5.96 6.67 -2.59
N THR A 180 -5.63 6.32 -3.83
CA THR A 180 -4.34 5.71 -4.18
C THR A 180 -3.17 6.62 -3.80
N ALA A 181 -3.32 7.92 -3.99
CA ALA A 181 -2.33 8.92 -3.59
C ALA A 181 -2.04 8.90 -2.07
N ASP A 182 -3.10 8.80 -1.25
CA ASP A 182 -2.95 8.77 0.21
C ASP A 182 -2.26 7.49 0.69
N ALA A 183 -2.64 6.34 0.13
CA ALA A 183 -2.01 5.06 0.46
C ALA A 183 -0.53 5.05 0.06
N PHE A 184 -0.21 5.59 -1.13
CA PHE A 184 1.17 5.69 -1.63
C PHE A 184 2.02 6.64 -0.77
N ASP A 185 1.52 7.83 -0.41
CA ASP A 185 2.24 8.77 0.46
C ASP A 185 2.63 8.10 1.78
N ARG A 186 1.67 7.39 2.38
CA ARG A 186 1.93 6.64 3.63
C ARG A 186 2.97 5.54 3.44
N MET A 187 2.86 4.74 2.37
CA MET A 187 3.82 3.65 2.09
C MET A 187 5.22 4.20 1.84
N TYR A 188 5.34 5.21 1.01
CA TYR A 188 6.62 5.85 0.72
C TYR A 188 7.33 6.32 1.99
N TYR A 189 6.62 7.04 2.87
CA TYR A 189 7.23 7.56 4.09
C TYR A 189 7.44 6.49 5.17
N LEU A 190 6.61 5.44 5.21
CA LEU A 190 6.81 4.31 6.11
C LEU A 190 8.08 3.55 5.73
N ASP A 191 8.27 3.26 4.46
CA ASP A 191 9.49 2.63 3.95
C ASP A 191 10.73 3.52 4.20
N ARG A 192 10.68 4.83 3.92
CA ARG A 192 11.77 5.77 4.23
C ARG A 192 12.07 5.84 5.73
N ALA A 193 11.08 5.73 6.59
CA ALA A 193 11.28 5.66 8.04
C ALA A 193 12.00 4.38 8.45
N CYS A 194 11.63 3.24 7.85
CA CYS A 194 12.31 1.96 8.06
C CYS A 194 13.76 2.00 7.56
N GLN A 195 14.01 2.55 6.37
CA GLN A 195 15.36 2.72 5.83
C GLN A 195 16.25 3.57 6.77
N ALA A 196 15.70 4.69 7.25
CA ALA A 196 16.42 5.56 8.20
C ALA A 196 16.73 4.83 9.51
N GLN A 197 15.81 4.01 10.03
CA GLN A 197 16.03 3.23 11.24
C GLN A 197 17.11 2.18 11.03
N VAL A 198 17.04 1.41 9.96
CA VAL A 198 18.05 0.37 9.66
C VAL A 198 19.44 1.01 9.50
N GLY A 199 19.53 2.12 8.74
CA GLY A 199 20.78 2.85 8.57
C GLY A 199 21.34 3.41 9.88
N ALA A 200 20.48 4.01 10.71
CA ALA A 200 20.90 4.59 12.00
C ALA A 200 21.31 3.54 13.03
N MET A 201 20.75 2.33 12.97
CA MET A 201 21.10 1.22 13.87
C MET A 201 22.31 0.43 13.39
N GLY A 202 22.72 0.59 12.14
CA GLY A 202 23.91 -0.02 11.58
C GLY A 202 25.18 0.45 12.32
N GLY A 203 26.09 -0.49 12.60
CA GLY A 203 27.35 -0.18 13.27
C GLY A 203 27.28 0.12 14.77
N GLY A 204 26.13 -0.10 15.44
CA GLY A 204 26.02 0.04 16.91
C GLY A 204 26.03 1.48 17.43
N ALA A 205 25.72 2.48 16.59
CA ALA A 205 25.67 3.87 16.99
C ALA A 205 24.64 4.14 18.10
N VAL A 206 24.97 5.04 19.03
CA VAL A 206 24.03 5.52 20.03
C VAL A 206 22.98 6.41 19.36
N LEU A 207 21.71 6.04 19.52
CA LEU A 207 20.61 6.72 18.85
C LEU A 207 20.13 7.94 19.63
N SER A 208 19.97 9.07 18.94
CA SER A 208 19.28 10.24 19.46
C SER A 208 17.78 10.11 19.21
N ILE A 209 17.01 9.78 20.24
CA ILE A 209 15.56 9.63 20.16
C ILE A 209 14.89 10.90 20.74
N PRO A 210 14.08 11.63 19.95
CA PRO A 210 13.36 12.78 20.45
C PRO A 210 12.42 12.43 21.61
N PRO A 211 12.17 13.37 22.54
CA PRO A 211 11.21 13.16 23.61
C PRO A 211 9.82 12.76 23.06
N PRO A 212 9.06 11.90 23.75
CA PRO A 212 7.74 11.45 23.28
C PRO A 212 6.75 12.59 22.98
N ALA A 213 6.84 13.71 23.69
CA ALA A 213 6.03 14.90 23.46
C ALA A 213 6.30 15.52 22.09
N VAL A 214 7.57 15.53 21.63
CA VAL A 214 7.98 16.02 20.31
C VAL A 214 7.43 15.09 19.21
N ALA A 215 7.59 13.79 19.38
CA ALA A 215 7.07 12.81 18.44
C ALA A 215 5.54 12.94 18.26
N ARG A 216 4.79 13.04 19.36
CA ARG A 216 3.33 13.29 19.31
C ARG A 216 2.98 14.64 18.68
N LYS A 217 3.78 15.69 18.90
CA LYS A 217 3.56 17.00 18.25
C LYS A 217 3.70 16.87 16.74
N VAL A 218 4.76 16.20 16.26
CA VAL A 218 5.00 15.98 14.83
C VAL A 218 3.85 15.16 14.21
N ALA A 219 3.43 14.07 14.85
CA ALA A 219 2.29 13.27 14.37
C ALA A 219 1.04 14.14 14.17
N ARG A 220 0.67 14.97 15.17
CA ARG A 220 -0.47 15.90 15.05
C ARG A 220 -0.29 16.93 13.95
N GLN A 221 0.93 17.39 13.68
CA GLN A 221 1.20 18.34 12.60
C GLN A 221 0.97 17.69 11.22
N PHE A 222 1.32 16.41 11.07
CA PHE A 222 1.08 15.67 9.83
C PHE A 222 -0.37 15.21 9.66
N ALA A 223 -1.12 15.02 10.74
CA ALA A 223 -2.54 14.67 10.70
C ALA A 223 -3.47 15.83 10.27
N ARG A 224 -2.95 17.06 10.15
CA ARG A 224 -3.76 18.23 9.77
C ARG A 224 -4.07 18.23 8.28
N PRO A 225 -5.34 18.31 7.86
CA PRO A 225 -5.75 18.25 6.46
C PRO A 225 -5.13 19.36 5.57
N ASP A 226 -4.89 20.54 6.15
CA ASP A 226 -4.34 21.70 5.46
C ASP A 226 -2.84 21.61 5.15
N ARG A 227 -2.13 20.69 5.77
CA ARG A 227 -0.68 20.51 5.57
C ARG A 227 -0.29 19.40 4.62
N ILE A 228 -1.16 18.41 4.43
CA ILE A 228 -0.83 17.27 3.58
C ILE A 228 -1.18 17.61 2.15
N SER A 229 -0.19 18.02 1.42
CA SER A 229 -0.28 18.25 -0.02
C SER A 229 -0.07 16.95 -0.81
N THR A 230 -0.73 15.86 -0.38
CA THR A 230 -0.65 14.57 -1.08
C THR A 230 -1.02 14.73 -2.56
N GLY A 231 -2.05 15.54 -2.85
CA GLY A 231 -2.45 15.83 -4.23
C GLY A 231 -1.36 16.52 -5.05
N LYS A 232 -0.58 17.45 -4.46
CA LYS A 232 0.53 18.11 -5.18
C LYS A 232 1.68 17.14 -5.44
N ALA A 233 2.02 16.32 -4.44
CA ALA A 233 3.04 15.28 -4.58
C ALA A 233 2.62 14.24 -5.62
N TRP A 234 1.38 13.76 -5.57
CA TRP A 234 0.84 12.81 -6.53
C TRP A 234 0.90 13.36 -7.96
N THR A 235 0.43 14.58 -8.18
CA THR A 235 0.51 15.23 -9.50
C THR A 235 1.95 15.37 -10.01
N ALA A 236 2.92 15.63 -9.11
CA ALA A 236 4.33 15.68 -9.49
C ALA A 236 4.87 14.30 -9.88
N LEU A 237 4.46 13.25 -9.15
CA LEU A 237 4.82 11.86 -9.44
C LEU A 237 4.21 11.36 -10.74
N LEU A 238 2.98 11.72 -11.06
CA LEU A 238 2.37 11.41 -12.37
C LEU A 238 3.15 12.07 -13.50
N ARG A 239 3.56 13.34 -13.37
CA ARG A 239 4.44 13.98 -14.35
C ARG A 239 5.81 13.31 -14.48
N LEU A 240 6.34 12.75 -13.39
CA LEU A 240 7.56 11.95 -13.44
C LEU A 240 7.36 10.70 -14.30
N LEU A 241 6.30 9.93 -14.04
CA LEU A 241 5.98 8.73 -14.81
C LEU A 241 5.71 9.06 -16.29
N ASP A 242 4.99 10.15 -16.57
CA ASP A 242 4.71 10.59 -17.95
C ASP A 242 5.97 10.86 -18.75
N ARG A 243 7.06 11.27 -18.10
CA ARG A 243 8.37 11.46 -18.74
C ARG A 243 9.17 10.16 -18.89
N ILE A 244 8.96 9.20 -17.99
CA ILE A 244 9.69 7.92 -18.00
C ILE A 244 9.03 6.96 -18.99
N ASP A 245 7.77 6.67 -18.76
CA ASP A 245 6.95 5.77 -19.58
C ASP A 245 5.45 5.99 -19.29
N PRO A 246 4.70 6.65 -20.19
CA PRO A 246 3.29 6.91 -20.02
C PRO A 246 2.38 5.69 -20.26
N SER A 247 2.93 4.52 -20.63
CA SER A 247 2.16 3.31 -21.00
C SER A 247 1.28 2.78 -19.87
N TYR A 248 1.53 3.16 -18.61
CA TYR A 248 0.66 2.79 -17.49
C TYR A 248 -0.80 3.23 -17.67
N LYS A 249 -1.06 4.23 -18.54
CA LYS A 249 -2.40 4.78 -18.83
C LYS A 249 -3.21 3.93 -19.81
N SER A 250 -2.55 3.02 -20.54
CA SER A 250 -3.19 2.23 -21.60
C SER A 250 -4.18 1.19 -21.06
#